data_76dfe7678aaab66c04746947ca8a8a0c
#
_entry.id   76dfe7678aaab66c04746947ca8a8a0c
#
_cell.length_a   1.000
_cell.length_b   1.000
_cell.length_c   1.000
_cell.angle_alpha   90.00
_cell.angle_beta   90.00
_cell.angle_gamma   90.00
#
_symmetry.space_group_name_H-M   'P 1'
#
loop_
_entity.id
_entity.type
_entity.pdbx_description
1 polymer ?
#
loop_
_entity_poly.entity_id
_entity_poly.type
_entity_poly.pdbx_seq_one_letter_code
_entity_poly.pdbx_strand_id
1 'polypeptide(L)'
;MALPEIILPKWMAKIGTKLPGKPPRFVLVSVLNTMLKKGLLPADMELFAGRKFEIEVLDAGIKVRFSADTEKFLDDNFSGAPDLRLAANGIDFMRMIMREEDPDTLFFNRKLQIEGDTELGLITKNLLDSVEWPFSEWFLKRSTSTLD
;
A
#
# COMPACT_ATOMS: atom_id res chain seq x y z
N MET A 1 18.32 3.19 -12.45
CA MET A 1 17.82 4.49 -12.03
C MET A 1 17.91 4.59 -10.52
N ALA A 2 18.77 5.47 -10.04
CA ALA A 2 18.89 5.65 -8.60
C ALA A 2 17.63 6.35 -8.07
N LEU A 3 16.91 5.69 -7.19
CA LEU A 3 15.85 6.35 -6.46
C LEU A 3 16.49 7.46 -5.62
N PRO A 4 15.96 8.69 -5.66
CA PRO A 4 16.45 9.73 -4.77
C PRO A 4 16.36 9.21 -3.33
N GLU A 5 17.32 9.63 -2.49
CA GLU A 5 17.25 9.28 -1.08
C GLU A 5 15.89 9.70 -0.52
N ILE A 6 15.05 8.73 -0.25
CA ILE A 6 13.76 8.98 0.36
C ILE A 6 14.00 9.03 1.85
N ILE A 7 13.95 10.24 2.42
CA ILE A 7 13.97 10.38 3.87
C ILE A 7 12.58 10.01 4.37
N LEU A 8 12.49 8.86 4.99
CA LEU A 8 11.23 8.38 5.54
C LEU A 8 10.82 9.23 6.74
N PRO A 9 9.51 9.45 6.94
CA PRO A 9 9.04 10.03 8.18
C PRO A 9 9.60 9.27 9.39
N LYS A 10 9.82 9.97 10.50
CA LYS A 10 10.45 9.39 11.69
C LYS A 10 9.73 8.14 12.19
N TRP A 11 8.40 8.11 12.11
CA TRP A 11 7.64 6.94 12.55
C TRP A 11 7.86 5.72 11.67
N MET A 12 8.10 5.93 10.37
CA MET A 12 8.43 4.83 9.45
C MET A 12 9.85 4.30 9.68
N ALA A 13 10.79 5.20 9.98
CA ALA A 13 12.15 4.80 10.34
C ALA A 13 12.15 3.94 11.61
N LYS A 14 11.31 4.27 12.59
CA LYS A 14 11.17 3.44 13.80
C LYS A 14 10.65 2.04 13.50
N ILE A 15 9.70 1.92 12.58
CA ILE A 15 9.20 0.60 12.15
C ILE A 15 10.32 -0.20 11.48
N GLY A 16 11.06 0.44 10.56
CA GLY A 16 12.13 -0.23 9.82
C GLY A 16 13.31 -0.65 10.70
N THR A 17 13.69 0.16 11.69
CA THR A 17 14.84 -0.13 12.57
C THR A 17 14.54 -1.14 13.66
N LYS A 18 13.29 -1.23 14.10
CA LYS A 18 12.91 -2.16 15.16
C LYS A 18 12.69 -3.59 14.69
N LEU A 19 12.67 -3.81 13.38
CA LEU A 19 12.24 -5.08 12.81
C LEU A 19 13.21 -5.64 11.76
N PRO A 20 14.54 -5.67 12.05
CA PRO A 20 15.46 -6.29 11.10
C PRO A 20 15.12 -7.79 10.97
N GLY A 21 14.95 -8.25 9.74
CA GLY A 21 14.65 -9.65 9.47
C GLY A 21 13.18 -10.04 9.62
N LYS A 22 12.29 -9.09 9.89
CA LYS A 22 10.85 -9.39 9.94
C LYS A 22 10.29 -9.57 8.52
N PRO A 23 9.27 -10.45 8.33
CA PRO A 23 8.69 -10.65 7.02
C PRO A 23 8.07 -9.36 6.46
N PRO A 24 8.07 -9.16 5.11
CA PRO A 24 7.42 -8.01 4.47
C PRO A 24 5.96 -7.82 4.90
N ARG A 25 5.26 -8.91 5.17
CA ARG A 25 3.88 -8.90 5.65
C ARG A 25 3.72 -8.06 6.91
N PHE A 26 4.57 -8.27 7.91
CA PHE A 26 4.51 -7.53 9.17
C PHE A 26 4.77 -6.04 8.95
N VAL A 27 5.74 -5.71 8.13
CA VAL A 27 6.08 -4.32 7.81
C VAL A 27 4.91 -3.62 7.13
N LEU A 28 4.32 -4.25 6.12
CA LEU A 28 3.18 -3.69 5.38
C LEU A 28 2.00 -3.43 6.31
N VAL A 29 1.62 -4.41 7.11
CA VAL A 29 0.48 -4.29 8.03
C VAL A 29 0.73 -3.16 9.05
N SER A 30 1.95 -3.07 9.57
CA SER A 30 2.32 -2.01 10.51
C SER A 30 2.22 -0.62 9.88
N VAL A 31 2.69 -0.47 8.63
CA VAL A 31 2.60 0.79 7.90
C VAL A 31 1.12 1.15 7.64
N LEU A 32 0.32 0.21 7.18
CA LEU A 32 -1.09 0.45 6.91
C LEU A 32 -1.84 0.88 8.16
N ASN A 33 -1.59 0.20 9.29
CA ASN A 33 -2.26 0.55 10.56
C ASN A 33 -1.81 1.90 11.10
N THR A 34 -0.54 2.25 10.92
CA THR A 34 -0.05 3.57 11.32
C THR A 34 -0.69 4.67 10.47
N MET A 35 -0.79 4.46 9.17
CA MET A 35 -1.45 5.40 8.26
C MET A 35 -2.93 5.54 8.61
N LEU A 36 -3.58 4.42 8.95
CA LEU A 36 -4.99 4.43 9.37
C LEU A 36 -5.18 5.30 10.61
N LYS A 37 -4.33 5.16 11.63
CA LYS A 37 -4.37 5.97 12.85
C LYS A 37 -4.14 7.45 12.59
N LYS A 38 -3.27 7.77 11.63
CA LYS A 38 -2.93 9.16 11.30
C LYS A 38 -3.92 9.83 10.35
N GLY A 39 -4.94 9.10 9.90
CA GLY A 39 -5.93 9.62 8.96
C GLY A 39 -5.42 9.73 7.52
N LEU A 40 -4.28 9.14 7.21
CA LEU A 40 -3.72 9.14 5.86
C LEU A 40 -4.37 8.09 4.96
N LEU A 41 -4.95 7.05 5.57
CA LEU A 41 -5.64 5.98 4.88
C LEU A 41 -7.12 6.05 5.27
N PRO A 42 -7.98 6.70 4.45
CA PRO A 42 -9.38 6.90 4.80
C PRO A 42 -10.23 5.67 4.50
N ALA A 43 -9.92 4.55 5.15
CA ALA A 43 -10.61 3.29 4.95
C ALA A 43 -11.81 3.19 5.89
N ASP A 44 -12.97 2.83 5.32
CA ASP A 44 -14.11 2.40 6.13
C ASP A 44 -13.90 0.94 6.47
N MET A 45 -13.37 0.68 7.66
CA MET A 45 -12.96 -0.66 8.06
C MET A 45 -14.11 -1.64 8.14
N GLU A 46 -15.35 -1.18 8.27
CA GLU A 46 -16.51 -2.07 8.23
C GLU A 46 -16.64 -2.79 6.88
N LEU A 47 -16.24 -2.12 5.81
CA LEU A 47 -16.27 -2.69 4.46
C LEU A 47 -15.17 -3.75 4.25
N PHE A 48 -14.09 -3.66 5.00
CA PHE A 48 -12.95 -4.57 4.89
C PHE A 48 -12.94 -5.68 5.94
N ALA A 49 -13.76 -5.56 6.97
CA ALA A 49 -13.78 -6.51 8.09
C ALA A 49 -14.07 -7.94 7.63
N GLY A 50 -13.27 -8.89 8.09
CA GLY A 50 -13.42 -10.30 7.76
C GLY A 50 -12.94 -10.68 6.36
N ARG A 51 -12.40 -9.74 5.60
CA ARG A 51 -11.94 -9.98 4.23
C ARG A 51 -10.45 -10.31 4.21
N LYS A 52 -10.05 -11.11 3.23
CA LYS A 52 -8.68 -11.58 3.08
C LYS A 52 -8.05 -10.96 1.84
N PHE A 53 -6.85 -10.42 2.00
CA PHE A 53 -6.17 -9.65 0.96
C PHE A 53 -4.81 -10.27 0.64
N GLU A 54 -4.42 -10.16 -0.63
CA GLU A 54 -3.08 -10.52 -1.08
C GLU A 54 -2.54 -9.38 -1.94
N ILE A 55 -1.30 -8.97 -1.66
CA ILE A 55 -0.56 -8.03 -2.50
C ILE A 55 0.65 -8.77 -3.04
N GLU A 56 0.84 -8.72 -4.36
CA GLU A 56 1.96 -9.39 -5.00
C GLU A 56 2.80 -8.39 -5.80
N VAL A 57 4.11 -8.36 -5.52
CA VAL A 57 5.07 -7.62 -6.34
C VAL A 57 5.63 -8.62 -7.34
N LEU A 58 5.17 -8.53 -8.58
CA LEU A 58 5.37 -9.57 -9.59
C LEU A 58 6.84 -9.80 -9.93
N ASP A 59 7.59 -8.73 -10.16
CA ASP A 59 9.00 -8.82 -10.56
C ASP A 59 9.93 -9.17 -9.40
N ALA A 60 9.47 -9.04 -8.17
CA ALA A 60 10.23 -9.41 -6.97
C ALA A 60 9.83 -10.77 -6.39
N GLY A 61 8.73 -11.35 -6.87
CA GLY A 61 8.22 -12.62 -6.35
C GLY A 61 7.74 -12.54 -4.91
N ILE A 62 7.36 -11.35 -4.45
CA ILE A 62 6.93 -11.14 -3.07
C ILE A 62 5.40 -11.20 -3.02
N LYS A 63 4.88 -12.07 -2.16
CA LYS A 63 3.44 -12.14 -1.85
C LYS A 63 3.23 -11.82 -0.38
N VAL A 64 2.33 -10.89 -0.11
CA VAL A 64 1.98 -10.50 1.25
C VAL A 64 0.49 -10.73 1.45
N ARG A 65 0.14 -11.53 2.44
CA ARG A 65 -1.24 -11.83 2.79
C ARG A 65 -1.59 -11.23 4.14
N PHE A 66 -2.79 -10.68 4.22
CA PHE A 66 -3.28 -10.07 5.46
C PHE A 66 -4.80 -10.05 5.43
N SER A 67 -5.40 -9.74 6.56
CA SER A 67 -6.85 -9.59 6.69
C SER A 67 -7.17 -8.30 7.42
N ALA A 68 -8.43 -8.11 7.76
CA ALA A 68 -8.86 -6.92 8.47
C ALA A 68 -9.99 -7.26 9.43
N ASP A 69 -10.08 -6.52 10.54
CA ASP A 69 -11.25 -6.48 11.38
C ASP A 69 -11.90 -5.09 11.31
N THR A 70 -12.83 -4.79 12.18
CA THR A 70 -13.53 -3.50 12.16
C THR A 70 -12.65 -2.32 12.59
N GLU A 71 -11.46 -2.57 13.13
CA GLU A 71 -10.59 -1.52 13.67
C GLU A 71 -9.26 -1.39 12.94
N LYS A 72 -8.70 -2.50 12.45
CA LYS A 72 -7.34 -2.51 11.91
C LYS A 72 -7.10 -3.64 10.93
N PHE A 73 -5.96 -3.57 10.25
CA PHE A 73 -5.45 -4.67 9.44
C PHE A 73 -4.70 -5.66 10.32
N LEU A 74 -4.77 -6.93 9.95
CA LEU A 74 -4.22 -8.04 10.72
C LEU A 74 -3.15 -8.77 9.93
N ASP A 75 -2.04 -9.12 10.60
CA ASP A 75 -1.00 -9.95 10.04
C ASP A 75 -1.51 -11.38 9.99
N ASP A 76 -2.03 -11.79 8.84
CA ASP A 76 -2.74 -13.05 8.67
C ASP A 76 -2.27 -13.75 7.40
N ASN A 77 -1.41 -14.74 7.57
CA ASN A 77 -0.95 -15.56 6.45
C ASN A 77 -1.93 -16.72 6.19
N PHE A 78 -3.15 -16.37 5.88
CA PHE A 78 -4.23 -17.32 5.63
C PHE A 78 -3.89 -18.29 4.48
N SER A 79 -4.53 -19.45 4.47
CA SER A 79 -4.45 -20.41 3.37
C SER A 79 -5.66 -20.26 2.44
N GLY A 80 -5.51 -20.69 1.20
CA GLY A 80 -6.60 -20.62 0.22
C GLY A 80 -6.59 -19.32 -0.57
N ALA A 81 -7.66 -19.09 -1.34
CA ALA A 81 -7.77 -17.92 -2.20
C ALA A 81 -8.10 -16.68 -1.40
N PRO A 82 -7.49 -15.52 -1.73
CA PRO A 82 -7.88 -14.25 -1.12
C PRO A 82 -9.24 -13.78 -1.65
N ASP A 83 -9.90 -12.92 -0.88
CA ASP A 83 -11.09 -12.21 -1.37
C ASP A 83 -10.72 -11.17 -2.43
N LEU A 84 -9.55 -10.56 -2.28
CA LEU A 84 -9.03 -9.58 -3.21
C LEU A 84 -7.52 -9.72 -3.35
N ARG A 85 -7.04 -9.73 -4.60
CA ARG A 85 -5.62 -9.76 -4.92
C ARG A 85 -5.26 -8.53 -5.73
N LEU A 86 -4.23 -7.82 -5.29
CA LEU A 86 -3.62 -6.72 -6.01
C LEU A 86 -2.23 -7.14 -6.44
N ALA A 87 -1.90 -6.98 -7.71
CA ALA A 87 -0.58 -7.35 -8.21
C ALA A 87 -0.06 -6.31 -9.20
N ALA A 88 1.21 -6.01 -9.11
CA ALA A 88 1.91 -5.11 -10.02
C ALA A 88 3.40 -5.33 -9.90
N ASN A 89 4.16 -4.79 -10.86
CA ASN A 89 5.61 -4.69 -10.72
C ASN A 89 5.97 -3.61 -9.69
N GLY A 90 7.14 -3.74 -9.08
CA GLY A 90 7.57 -2.80 -8.05
C GLY A 90 7.55 -1.35 -8.51
N ILE A 91 8.01 -1.10 -9.75
CA ILE A 91 8.02 0.27 -10.29
C ILE A 91 6.62 0.86 -10.42
N ASP A 92 5.63 0.04 -10.75
CA ASP A 92 4.25 0.51 -10.90
C ASP A 92 3.61 0.82 -9.55
N PHE A 93 3.90 0.02 -8.51
CA PHE A 93 3.52 0.36 -7.14
C PHE A 93 4.17 1.69 -6.71
N MET A 94 5.44 1.89 -7.03
CA MET A 94 6.14 3.13 -6.69
C MET A 94 5.54 4.34 -7.40
N ARG A 95 5.18 4.21 -8.67
CA ARG A 95 4.51 5.28 -9.42
C ARG A 95 3.18 5.68 -8.78
N MET A 96 2.44 4.69 -8.29
CA MET A 96 1.18 4.94 -7.59
C MET A 96 1.42 5.67 -6.26
N ILE A 97 2.40 5.20 -5.47
CA ILE A 97 2.74 5.78 -4.18
C ILE A 97 3.26 7.21 -4.34
N MET A 98 4.07 7.45 -5.37
CA MET A 98 4.63 8.78 -5.67
C MET A 98 3.68 9.67 -6.44
N ARG A 99 2.47 9.20 -6.71
CA ARG A 99 1.42 9.91 -7.45
C ARG A 99 1.81 10.34 -8.86
N GLU A 100 2.69 9.60 -9.48
CA GLU A 100 3.03 9.78 -10.90
C GLU A 100 1.93 9.23 -11.81
N GLU A 101 1.27 8.15 -11.37
CA GLU A 101 0.12 7.58 -12.06
C GLU A 101 -0.94 7.19 -11.03
N ASP A 102 -2.20 7.37 -11.39
CA ASP A 102 -3.31 6.99 -10.53
C ASP A 102 -3.65 5.50 -10.67
N PRO A 103 -4.35 4.91 -9.68
CA PRO A 103 -4.71 3.50 -9.72
C PRO A 103 -5.57 3.11 -10.93
N ASP A 104 -6.46 4.00 -11.37
CA ASP A 104 -7.32 3.74 -12.54
C ASP A 104 -6.49 3.59 -13.82
N THR A 105 -5.56 4.50 -14.04
CA THR A 105 -4.68 4.48 -15.21
C THR A 105 -3.84 3.20 -15.22
N LEU A 106 -3.26 2.85 -14.09
CA LEU A 106 -2.48 1.62 -13.96
C LEU A 106 -3.32 0.38 -14.23
N PHE A 107 -4.55 0.37 -13.72
CA PHE A 107 -5.48 -0.73 -13.95
C PHE A 107 -5.86 -0.87 -15.42
N PHE A 108 -6.23 0.23 -16.07
CA PHE A 108 -6.59 0.22 -17.49
C PHE A 108 -5.43 -0.19 -18.39
N ASN A 109 -4.21 0.19 -18.04
CA ASN A 109 -3.02 -0.17 -18.79
C ASN A 109 -2.50 -1.57 -18.42
N ARG A 110 -3.22 -2.32 -17.59
CA ARG A 110 -2.88 -3.67 -17.15
C ARG A 110 -1.57 -3.74 -16.36
N LYS A 111 -1.15 -2.63 -15.79
CA LYS A 111 0.02 -2.56 -14.91
C LYS A 111 -0.34 -2.88 -13.47
N LEU A 112 -1.57 -2.59 -13.07
CA LEU A 112 -2.12 -2.99 -11.79
C LEU A 112 -3.23 -4.02 -12.03
N GLN A 113 -3.05 -5.23 -11.50
CA GLN A 113 -4.05 -6.29 -11.56
C GLN A 113 -4.88 -6.26 -10.29
N ILE A 114 -6.20 -6.29 -10.45
CA ILE A 114 -7.14 -6.35 -9.33
C ILE A 114 -8.05 -7.54 -9.62
N GLU A 115 -7.94 -8.58 -8.81
CA GLU A 115 -8.67 -9.83 -9.00
C GLU A 115 -9.39 -10.22 -7.72
N GLY A 116 -10.60 -10.80 -7.87
CA GLY A 116 -11.41 -11.29 -6.76
C GLY A 116 -12.78 -10.66 -6.75
N ASP A 117 -13.27 -10.32 -5.58
CA ASP A 117 -14.59 -9.71 -5.41
C ASP A 117 -14.64 -8.35 -6.11
N THR A 118 -15.57 -8.19 -7.04
CA THR A 118 -15.66 -6.99 -7.88
C THR A 118 -15.97 -5.73 -7.08
N GLU A 119 -16.90 -5.83 -6.14
CA GLU A 119 -17.28 -4.70 -5.30
C GLU A 119 -16.14 -4.30 -4.38
N LEU A 120 -15.51 -5.27 -3.73
CA LEU A 120 -14.36 -5.03 -2.88
C LEU A 120 -13.20 -4.43 -3.68
N GLY A 121 -12.99 -4.90 -4.91
CA GLY A 121 -11.98 -4.35 -5.82
C GLY A 121 -12.21 -2.88 -6.14
N LEU A 122 -13.46 -2.50 -6.41
CA LEU A 122 -13.83 -1.12 -6.67
C LEU A 122 -13.61 -0.24 -5.44
N ILE A 123 -14.05 -0.70 -4.28
CA ILE A 123 -13.86 0.02 -3.01
C ILE A 123 -12.38 0.22 -2.74
N THR A 124 -11.57 -0.82 -2.94
CA THR A 124 -10.12 -0.76 -2.70
C THR A 124 -9.43 0.17 -3.69
N LYS A 125 -9.80 0.12 -4.97
CA LYS A 125 -9.23 1.01 -5.98
C LYS A 125 -9.53 2.48 -5.64
N ASN A 126 -10.75 2.77 -5.24
CA ASN A 126 -11.12 4.13 -4.82
C ASN A 126 -10.37 4.56 -3.56
N LEU A 127 -10.17 3.64 -2.63
CA LEU A 127 -9.37 3.92 -1.45
C LEU A 127 -7.93 4.26 -1.82
N LEU A 128 -7.30 3.47 -2.69
CA LEU A 128 -5.93 3.72 -3.14
C LEU A 128 -5.78 5.11 -3.80
N ASP A 129 -6.80 5.55 -4.52
CA ASP A 129 -6.81 6.88 -5.13
C ASP A 129 -6.90 8.00 -4.11
N SER A 130 -7.44 7.71 -2.94
CA SER A 130 -7.67 8.68 -1.87
C SER A 130 -6.56 8.70 -0.81
N VAL A 131 -5.63 7.74 -0.85
CA VAL A 131 -4.58 7.63 0.17
C VAL A 131 -3.61 8.81 0.07
N GLU A 132 -3.31 9.39 1.23
CA GLU A 132 -2.25 10.39 1.35
C GLU A 132 -0.96 9.69 1.74
N TRP A 133 -0.20 9.25 0.73
CA TRP A 133 1.05 8.55 0.97
C TRP A 133 2.08 9.53 1.57
N PRO A 134 2.69 9.20 2.71
CA PRO A 134 3.63 10.12 3.36
C PRO A 134 4.85 10.45 2.50
N PHE A 135 5.23 9.53 1.61
CA PHE A 135 6.35 9.74 0.70
C PHE A 135 6.06 10.80 -0.35
N SER A 136 4.86 10.78 -0.94
CA SER A 136 4.51 11.68 -2.04
C SER A 136 4.43 13.12 -1.57
N GLU A 137 3.87 13.36 -0.39
CA GLU A 137 3.76 14.70 0.19
C GLU A 137 5.15 15.27 0.50
N TRP A 138 6.00 14.47 1.11
CA TRP A 138 7.36 14.87 1.41
C TRP A 138 8.16 15.18 0.14
N PHE A 139 8.01 14.36 -0.88
CA PHE A 139 8.68 14.53 -2.17
C PHE A 139 8.25 15.83 -2.85
N LEU A 140 6.95 16.12 -2.84
CA LEU A 140 6.41 17.35 -3.42
C LEU A 140 6.89 18.60 -2.68
N LYS A 141 6.95 18.56 -1.36
CA LYS A 141 7.49 19.67 -0.56
C LYS A 141 8.94 19.93 -0.90
N ARG A 142 9.73 18.90 -1.10
CA ARG A 142 11.14 19.05 -1.44
C ARG A 142 11.33 19.58 -2.85
N SER A 143 10.51 19.16 -3.81
CA SER A 143 10.53 19.69 -5.17
C SER A 143 10.22 21.17 -5.20
N THR A 144 9.20 21.61 -4.46
CA THR A 144 8.83 23.03 -4.40
C THR A 144 9.89 23.87 -3.70
N SER A 145 10.56 23.35 -2.68
CA SER A 145 11.61 24.11 -1.97
C SER A 145 12.89 24.24 -2.78
N THR A 146 13.15 23.34 -3.75
CA THR A 146 14.32 23.43 -4.62
C THR A 146 14.10 24.32 -5.83
N LEU A 147 12.87 24.74 -6.10
CA LEU A 147 12.53 25.63 -7.20
C LEU A 147 12.55 27.11 -6.81
N ASP A 148 12.67 27.37 -5.54
CA ASP A 148 12.86 28.74 -5.02
C ASP A 148 14.38 29.06 -4.92
#